data_0cc25ce3cf10ef0bb64e4201ffb372e9
#
_entry.id   0cc25ce3cf10ef0bb64e4201ffb372e9
#
_cell.length_a   1.000
_cell.length_b   1.000
_cell.length_c   1.000
_cell.angle_alpha   90.00
_cell.angle_beta   90.00
_cell.angle_gamma   90.00
#
_symmetry.space_group_name_H-M   'P 1'
#
loop_
_entity.id
_entity.type
_entity.pdbx_description
1 polymer ?
#
loop_
_entity_poly.entity_id
_entity_poly.type
_entity_poly.pdbx_seq_one_letter_code
_entity_poly.pdbx_strand_id
1 'polypeptide(L)'
;HPHEPLWLDVPVRTSQEAADHLGVAVGQIAKSVIFKRKSDDRAVLVITSGDRRVDEKKVAALTGALGRADADFVKAKTGFSIGGVAPLAHSETPVTLIDRELLRFDVVWAAAGHPNGVFALQPAQLEALTGGAPVVDVVQAT
;
A
#
# COMPACT_ATOMS: atom_id res chain seq x y z
N HIS A 1 -2.55 9.63 15.27
CA HIS A 1 -3.12 9.47 13.93
C HIS A 1 -4.59 9.90 13.95
N PRO A 2 -5.02 10.81 13.08
CA PRO A 2 -6.38 11.36 13.13
C PRO A 2 -7.48 10.41 12.63
N HIS A 3 -7.11 9.29 12.00
CA HIS A 3 -8.06 8.33 11.42
C HIS A 3 -8.18 7.10 12.32
N GLU A 4 -9.35 6.85 12.83
CA GLU A 4 -9.58 5.66 13.66
C GLU A 4 -9.78 4.43 12.79
N PRO A 5 -9.14 3.30 13.12
CA PRO A 5 -9.35 2.05 12.41
C PRO A 5 -10.78 1.52 12.60
N LEU A 6 -11.32 0.94 11.54
CA LEU A 6 -12.51 0.12 11.61
C LEU A 6 -12.05 -1.34 11.72
N TRP A 7 -12.55 -2.07 12.72
CA TRP A 7 -12.22 -3.46 12.93
C TRP A 7 -13.29 -4.36 12.32
N LEU A 8 -12.85 -5.24 11.42
CA LEU A 8 -13.73 -6.18 10.72
C LEU A 8 -13.87 -7.47 11.54
N ASP A 9 -15.03 -8.15 11.40
CA ASP A 9 -15.29 -9.40 12.12
C ASP A 9 -14.34 -10.53 11.70
N VAL A 10 -13.86 -10.47 10.47
CA VAL A 10 -12.94 -11.47 9.91
C VAL A 10 -11.73 -10.77 9.31
N PRO A 11 -10.55 -11.44 9.28
CA PRO A 11 -9.39 -10.88 8.59
C PRO A 11 -9.64 -10.81 7.08
N VAL A 12 -9.18 -9.73 6.46
CA VAL A 12 -9.23 -9.57 5.01
C VAL A 12 -7.81 -9.76 4.46
N ARG A 13 -7.67 -10.63 3.47
CA ARG A 13 -6.38 -11.01 2.89
C ARG A 13 -6.20 -10.49 1.48
N THR A 14 -7.28 -10.08 0.84
CA THR A 14 -7.26 -9.53 -0.51
C THR A 14 -8.02 -8.22 -0.54
N SER A 15 -7.73 -7.40 -1.55
CA SER A 15 -8.46 -6.15 -1.77
C SER A 15 -9.94 -6.42 -2.04
N GLN A 16 -10.26 -7.52 -2.74
CA GLN A 16 -11.65 -7.88 -3.04
C GLN A 16 -12.41 -8.23 -1.76
N GLU A 17 -11.81 -9.00 -0.85
CA GLU A 17 -12.43 -9.32 0.44
C GLU A 17 -12.70 -8.05 1.25
N ALA A 18 -11.73 -7.13 1.31
CA ALA A 18 -11.89 -5.87 2.01
C ALA A 18 -13.03 -5.04 1.40
N ALA A 19 -13.08 -4.93 0.08
CA ALA A 19 -14.13 -4.20 -0.62
C ALA A 19 -15.51 -4.80 -0.34
N ASP A 20 -15.62 -6.12 -0.36
CA ASP A 20 -16.88 -6.82 -0.11
C ASP A 20 -17.39 -6.57 1.31
N HIS A 21 -16.50 -6.62 2.31
CA HIS A 21 -16.89 -6.35 3.70
C HIS A 21 -17.26 -4.89 3.95
N LEU A 22 -16.62 -3.96 3.25
CA LEU A 22 -16.88 -2.54 3.40
C LEU A 22 -18.02 -2.02 2.52
N GLY A 23 -18.44 -2.81 1.54
CA GLY A 23 -19.48 -2.39 0.58
C GLY A 23 -19.02 -1.31 -0.37
N VAL A 24 -17.75 -1.32 -0.76
CA VAL A 24 -17.13 -0.34 -1.66
C VAL A 24 -16.55 -1.01 -2.89
N ALA A 25 -16.15 -0.21 -3.89
CA ALA A 25 -15.49 -0.74 -5.08
C ALA A 25 -14.07 -1.21 -4.71
N VAL A 26 -13.59 -2.29 -5.35
CA VAL A 26 -12.26 -2.82 -5.08
C VAL A 26 -11.15 -1.80 -5.35
N GLY A 27 -11.35 -0.91 -6.31
CA GLY A 27 -10.40 0.18 -6.59
C GLY A 27 -10.25 1.18 -5.46
N GLN A 28 -11.19 1.24 -4.52
CA GLN A 28 -11.11 2.10 -3.35
C GLN A 28 -10.22 1.52 -2.25
N ILE A 29 -9.73 0.31 -2.41
CA ILE A 29 -8.77 -0.29 -1.47
C ILE A 29 -7.37 0.16 -1.86
N ALA A 30 -6.72 0.89 -0.97
CA ALA A 30 -5.32 1.29 -1.14
C ALA A 30 -4.45 0.17 -0.58
N LYS A 31 -3.96 -0.71 -1.45
CA LYS A 31 -3.13 -1.83 -1.04
C LYS A 31 -1.66 -1.44 -1.04
N SER A 32 -0.91 -1.96 -0.08
CA SER A 32 0.52 -1.76 0.05
C SER A 32 1.27 -2.95 -0.54
N VAL A 33 2.09 -2.71 -1.55
CA VAL A 33 2.91 -3.74 -2.19
C VAL A 33 4.36 -3.42 -1.90
N ILE A 34 5.12 -4.41 -1.40
CA ILE A 34 6.52 -4.24 -1.01
C ILE A 34 7.43 -4.94 -2.01
N PHE A 35 8.46 -4.22 -2.45
CA PHE A 35 9.57 -4.78 -3.22
C PHE A 35 10.87 -4.55 -2.45
N LYS A 36 11.90 -5.29 -2.82
CA LYS A 36 13.24 -5.13 -2.30
C LYS A 36 14.10 -4.44 -3.36
N ARG A 37 14.71 -3.31 -3.04
CA ARG A 37 15.62 -2.65 -3.97
C ARG A 37 16.97 -3.38 -3.93
N LYS A 38 17.44 -3.85 -5.10
CA LYS A 38 18.63 -4.71 -5.17
C LYS A 38 19.91 -4.01 -4.75
N SER A 39 20.01 -2.69 -4.97
CA SER A 39 21.25 -1.96 -4.69
C SER A 39 21.60 -1.87 -3.22
N ASP A 40 20.62 -1.83 -2.31
CA ASP A 40 20.84 -1.59 -0.88
C ASP A 40 19.89 -2.38 0.04
N ASP A 41 19.11 -3.30 -0.49
CA ASP A 41 18.10 -4.10 0.23
C ASP A 41 17.05 -3.23 0.96
N ARG A 42 16.83 -2.01 0.49
CA ARG A 42 15.81 -1.13 1.07
C ARG A 42 14.42 -1.52 0.59
N ALA A 43 13.44 -1.43 1.47
CA ALA A 43 12.05 -1.67 1.09
C ALA A 43 11.55 -0.55 0.17
N VAL A 44 10.84 -0.93 -0.88
CA VAL A 44 10.10 -0.03 -1.76
C VAL A 44 8.62 -0.30 -1.56
N LEU A 45 7.90 0.68 -1.05
CA LEU A 45 6.47 0.58 -0.79
C LEU A 45 5.70 1.26 -1.93
N VAL A 46 4.84 0.51 -2.59
CA VAL A 46 3.92 1.06 -3.60
C VAL A 46 2.50 0.96 -3.05
N ILE A 47 1.86 2.10 -2.86
CA ILE A 47 0.46 2.16 -2.42
C ILE A 47 -0.39 2.31 -3.68
N THR A 48 -1.15 1.27 -4.00
CA THR A 48 -1.85 1.16 -5.27
C THR A 48 -3.33 0.83 -5.08
N SER A 49 -4.13 1.18 -6.09
CA SER A 49 -5.55 0.84 -6.12
C SER A 49 -5.75 -0.67 -6.24
N GLY A 50 -6.71 -1.22 -5.49
CA GLY A 50 -6.92 -2.66 -5.42
C GLY A 50 -7.34 -3.32 -6.74
N ASP A 51 -7.81 -2.55 -7.70
CA ASP A 51 -8.18 -3.03 -9.03
C ASP A 51 -7.07 -2.89 -10.07
N ARG A 52 -5.87 -2.49 -9.64
CA ARG A 52 -4.71 -2.30 -10.51
C ARG A 52 -3.59 -3.23 -10.10
N ARG A 53 -2.72 -3.54 -11.06
CA ARG A 53 -1.53 -4.34 -10.83
C ARG A 53 -0.29 -3.48 -11.03
N VAL A 54 0.65 -3.56 -10.09
CA VAL A 54 1.90 -2.81 -10.17
C VAL A 54 2.70 -3.25 -11.40
N ASP A 55 3.23 -2.26 -12.13
CA ASP A 55 4.19 -2.50 -13.20
C ASP A 55 5.59 -2.31 -12.62
N GLU A 56 6.30 -3.43 -12.39
CA GLU A 56 7.62 -3.42 -11.77
C GLU A 56 8.65 -2.64 -12.59
N LYS A 57 8.51 -2.62 -13.92
CA LYS A 57 9.42 -1.86 -14.79
C LYS A 57 9.27 -0.35 -14.55
N LYS A 58 8.04 0.12 -14.38
CA LYS A 58 7.78 1.53 -14.08
C LYS A 58 8.34 1.91 -12.72
N VAL A 59 8.17 1.04 -11.71
CA VAL A 59 8.73 1.27 -10.38
C VAL A 59 10.25 1.27 -10.42
N ALA A 60 10.85 0.28 -11.07
CA ALA A 60 12.31 0.17 -11.19
C ALA A 60 12.93 1.38 -11.89
N ALA A 61 12.24 1.96 -12.87
CA ALA A 61 12.70 3.17 -13.56
C ALA A 61 12.80 4.37 -12.59
N LEU A 62 12.00 4.38 -11.55
CA LEU A 62 11.98 5.47 -10.55
C LEU A 62 12.89 5.19 -9.35
N THR A 63 13.09 3.94 -8.98
CA THR A 63 13.73 3.57 -7.70
C THR A 63 15.02 2.77 -7.87
N GLY A 64 15.26 2.18 -9.05
CA GLY A 64 16.33 1.22 -9.29
C GLY A 64 15.81 -0.22 -9.33
N ALA A 65 16.68 -1.15 -9.70
CA ALA A 65 16.32 -2.55 -9.90
C ALA A 65 15.68 -3.17 -8.66
N LEU A 66 14.60 -3.93 -8.87
CA LEU A 66 13.79 -4.53 -7.82
C LEU A 66 13.96 -6.05 -7.78
N GLY A 67 13.87 -6.59 -6.57
CA GLY A 67 13.73 -8.01 -6.31
C GLY A 67 12.48 -8.30 -5.50
N ARG A 68 12.18 -9.59 -5.35
CA ARG A 68 11.04 -10.04 -4.56
C ARG A 68 11.31 -9.80 -3.08
N ALA A 69 10.31 -9.27 -2.38
CA ALA A 69 10.29 -9.16 -0.92
C ALA A 69 9.51 -10.36 -0.37
N ASP A 70 10.18 -11.26 0.34
CA ASP A 70 9.50 -12.37 1.01
C ASP A 70 8.88 -11.92 2.34
N ALA A 71 8.16 -12.83 3.01
CA ALA A 71 7.47 -12.53 4.26
C ALA A 71 8.42 -12.07 5.36
N ASP A 72 9.60 -12.68 5.46
CA ASP A 72 10.60 -12.32 6.48
C ASP A 72 11.15 -10.93 6.22
N PHE A 73 11.46 -10.60 4.97
CA PHE A 73 11.91 -9.27 4.59
C PHE A 73 10.85 -8.20 4.91
N VAL A 74 9.58 -8.45 4.54
CA VAL A 74 8.49 -7.52 4.81
C VAL A 74 8.37 -7.27 6.31
N LYS A 75 8.38 -8.30 7.13
CA LYS A 75 8.27 -8.18 8.59
C LYS A 75 9.46 -7.42 9.19
N ALA A 76 10.68 -7.75 8.75
CA ALA A 76 11.89 -7.11 9.25
C ALA A 76 11.96 -5.62 8.89
N LYS A 77 11.59 -5.25 7.68
CA LYS A 77 11.70 -3.87 7.18
C LYS A 77 10.52 -2.99 7.56
N THR A 78 9.32 -3.53 7.63
CA THR A 78 8.11 -2.74 7.88
C THR A 78 7.58 -2.87 9.30
N GLY A 79 7.85 -3.97 9.97
CA GLY A 79 7.23 -4.31 11.26
C GLY A 79 5.85 -4.94 11.11
N PHE A 80 5.33 -5.03 9.89
CA PHE A 80 4.00 -5.59 9.61
C PHE A 80 4.13 -6.93 8.87
N SER A 81 3.12 -7.78 9.02
CA SER A 81 3.03 -9.02 8.24
C SER A 81 2.48 -8.74 6.85
N ILE A 82 2.83 -9.58 5.87
CA ILE A 82 2.25 -9.54 4.54
C ILE A 82 0.72 -9.58 4.67
N GLY A 83 0.02 -8.74 3.92
CA GLY A 83 -1.44 -8.59 3.96
C GLY A 83 -1.94 -7.60 5.00
N GLY A 84 -1.08 -7.16 5.91
CA GLY A 84 -1.42 -6.17 6.94
C GLY A 84 -0.51 -4.94 6.93
N VAL A 85 0.19 -4.68 5.84
CA VAL A 85 1.15 -3.57 5.76
C VAL A 85 0.41 -2.24 5.65
N ALA A 86 0.55 -1.41 6.68
CA ALA A 86 0.01 -0.05 6.68
C ALA A 86 0.83 0.86 5.77
N PRO A 87 0.26 1.98 5.28
CA PRO A 87 1.00 2.92 4.43
C PRO A 87 2.02 3.77 5.18
N LEU A 88 2.11 3.64 6.50
CA LEU A 88 2.99 4.44 7.36
C LEU A 88 3.42 3.63 8.59
N ALA A 89 4.25 4.24 9.44
CA ALA A 89 4.72 3.67 10.70
C ALA A 89 5.56 2.40 10.53
N HIS A 90 6.34 2.33 9.47
CA HIS A 90 7.24 1.20 9.22
C HIS A 90 8.47 1.25 10.14
N SER A 91 9.04 0.07 10.45
CA SER A 91 10.25 -0.05 11.28
C SER A 91 11.44 0.68 10.66
N GLU A 92 11.57 0.63 9.34
CA GLU A 92 12.56 1.38 8.57
C GLU A 92 11.81 2.19 7.51
N THR A 93 12.22 3.44 7.29
CA THR A 93 11.56 4.28 6.29
C THR A 93 11.76 3.71 4.89
N PRO A 94 10.69 3.26 4.21
CA PRO A 94 10.79 2.75 2.84
C PRO A 94 10.88 3.88 1.83
N VAL A 95 11.30 3.53 0.62
CA VAL A 95 11.03 4.38 -0.54
C VAL A 95 9.56 4.20 -0.89
N THR A 96 8.76 5.25 -0.82
CA THR A 96 7.31 5.14 -0.99
C THR A 96 6.84 5.84 -2.26
N LEU A 97 6.00 5.15 -3.03
CA LEU A 97 5.33 5.68 -4.21
C LEU A 97 3.82 5.51 -4.07
N ILE A 98 3.06 6.50 -4.51
CA ILE A 98 1.59 6.46 -4.49
C ILE A 98 1.09 6.36 -5.92
N ASP A 99 0.24 5.37 -6.19
CA ASP A 99 -0.41 5.19 -7.48
C ASP A 99 -1.41 6.33 -7.73
N ARG A 100 -1.23 7.05 -8.84
CA ARG A 100 -2.13 8.15 -9.20
C ARG A 100 -3.58 7.69 -9.43
N GLU A 101 -3.81 6.40 -9.71
CA GLU A 101 -5.16 5.88 -9.91
C GLU A 101 -6.02 5.91 -8.64
N LEU A 102 -5.40 6.00 -7.47
CA LEU A 102 -6.13 6.20 -6.22
C LEU A 102 -6.86 7.55 -6.19
N LEU A 103 -6.39 8.54 -6.94
CA LEU A 103 -7.03 9.86 -7.00
C LEU A 103 -8.37 9.87 -7.72
N ARG A 104 -8.78 8.77 -8.35
CA ARG A 104 -10.11 8.60 -8.96
C ARG A 104 -11.23 8.64 -7.94
N PHE A 105 -10.92 8.39 -6.67
CA PHE A 105 -11.90 8.25 -5.60
C PHE A 105 -11.77 9.38 -4.57
N ASP A 106 -12.90 9.73 -3.96
CA ASP A 106 -12.90 10.71 -2.87
C ASP A 106 -12.44 10.09 -1.55
N VAL A 107 -12.72 8.80 -1.37
CA VAL A 107 -12.37 8.04 -0.16
C VAL A 107 -11.73 6.71 -0.58
N VAL A 108 -10.61 6.38 0.06
CA VAL A 108 -9.95 5.08 -0.07
C VAL A 108 -9.77 4.46 1.31
N TRP A 109 -9.54 3.15 1.34
CA TRP A 109 -9.38 2.38 2.57
C TRP A 109 -8.02 1.70 2.58
N ALA A 110 -7.28 1.85 3.67
CA ALA A 110 -5.95 1.29 3.83
C ALA A 110 -5.86 0.37 5.05
N ALA A 111 -4.90 -0.56 5.04
CA ALA A 111 -4.64 -1.43 6.18
C ALA A 111 -4.12 -0.60 7.37
N ALA A 112 -4.59 -0.96 8.57
CA ALA A 112 -4.20 -0.30 9.82
C ALA A 112 -3.08 -1.06 10.58
N GLY A 113 -2.34 -1.93 9.88
CA GLY A 113 -1.27 -2.71 10.48
C GLY A 113 -1.72 -4.05 11.06
N HIS A 114 -2.95 -4.45 10.80
CA HIS A 114 -3.53 -5.71 11.24
C HIS A 114 -4.51 -6.21 10.18
N PRO A 115 -4.60 -7.54 9.92
CA PRO A 115 -5.50 -8.08 8.88
C PRO A 115 -6.99 -7.74 9.07
N ASN A 116 -7.41 -7.46 10.32
CA ASN A 116 -8.80 -7.08 10.63
C ASN A 116 -9.01 -5.57 10.66
N GLY A 117 -7.95 -4.77 10.66
CA GLY A 117 -8.04 -3.32 10.83
C GLY A 117 -7.85 -2.58 9.51
N VAL A 118 -8.79 -1.69 9.20
CA VAL A 118 -8.72 -0.79 8.03
C VAL A 118 -9.11 0.62 8.46
N PHE A 119 -8.68 1.62 7.72
CA PHE A 119 -9.11 3.00 7.98
C PHE A 119 -9.38 3.73 6.68
N ALA A 120 -10.35 4.65 6.73
CA ALA A 120 -10.73 5.47 5.58
C ALA A 120 -9.95 6.78 5.56
N LEU A 121 -9.59 7.24 4.38
CA LEU A 121 -8.94 8.54 4.20
C LEU A 121 -9.19 9.06 2.78
N GLN A 122 -8.96 10.36 2.59
CA GLN A 122 -8.92 10.94 1.26
C GLN A 122 -7.55 10.66 0.63
N PRO A 123 -7.46 10.42 -0.68
CA PRO A 123 -6.18 10.14 -1.33
C PRO A 123 -5.09 11.19 -1.06
N ALA A 124 -5.45 12.47 -1.00
CA ALA A 124 -4.51 13.54 -0.69
C ALA A 124 -3.86 13.39 0.69
N GLN A 125 -4.53 12.75 1.63
CA GLN A 125 -3.99 12.51 2.97
C GLN A 125 -2.87 11.46 2.96
N LEU A 126 -2.82 10.59 1.96
CA LEU A 126 -1.71 9.64 1.80
C LEU A 126 -0.37 10.35 1.62
N GLU A 127 -0.35 11.44 0.86
CA GLU A 127 0.88 12.23 0.68
C GLU A 127 1.39 12.76 2.02
N ALA A 128 0.49 13.32 2.83
CA ALA A 128 0.85 13.85 4.16
C ALA A 128 1.30 12.74 5.11
N LEU A 129 0.57 11.61 5.15
CA LEU A 129 0.86 10.50 6.04
C LEU A 129 2.17 9.78 5.69
N THR A 130 2.57 9.81 4.42
CA THR A 130 3.80 9.15 3.96
C THR A 130 5.00 10.11 3.89
N GLY A 131 4.85 11.31 4.41
CA GLY A 131 5.95 12.29 4.44
C GLY A 131 6.24 12.93 3.08
N GLY A 132 5.24 13.01 2.21
CA GLY A 132 5.38 13.64 0.90
C GLY A 132 5.75 12.69 -0.23
N ALA A 133 5.34 11.42 -0.13
CA ALA A 133 5.59 10.44 -1.19
C ALA A 133 5.01 10.91 -2.54
N PRO A 134 5.75 10.73 -3.65
CA PRO A 134 5.27 11.17 -4.96
C PRO A 134 4.09 10.36 -5.46
N VAL A 135 3.16 11.03 -6.13
CA VAL A 135 2.03 10.40 -6.83
C VAL A 135 2.45 10.18 -8.28
N VAL A 136 2.48 8.94 -8.71
CA VAL A 136 3.10 8.55 -9.98
C VAL A 136 2.30 7.45 -10.69
N ASP A 137 2.61 7.26 -11.97
CA ASP A 137 2.08 6.13 -12.75
C ASP A 137 3.00 4.92 -12.55
N VAL A 138 2.51 3.92 -11.81
CA VAL A 138 3.28 2.71 -11.47
C VAL A 138 2.50 1.43 -11.71
N VAL A 139 1.40 1.50 -12.42
CA VAL A 139 0.54 0.34 -12.68
C VAL A 139 0.51 -0.03 -14.15
N GLN A 140 0.15 -1.29 -14.41
CA GLN A 140 0.00 -1.79 -15.77
C GLN A 140 -1.19 -1.10 -16.44
N ALA A 141 -1.09 -0.93 -17.76
CA ALA A 141 -2.20 -0.44 -18.56
C ALA A 141 -3.38 -1.44 -18.48
N THR A 142 -4.58 -0.89 -18.42
CA THR A 142 -5.81 -1.71 -18.42
C THR A 142 -6.31 -2.00 -19.81
#